data_904dcc7cd9aa52b078f59db8b52ba23b
#
_entry.id   904dcc7cd9aa52b078f59db8b52ba23b
#
_cell.length_a   1.000
_cell.length_b   1.000
_cell.length_c   1.000
_cell.angle_alpha   90.00
_cell.angle_beta   90.00
_cell.angle_gamma   90.00
#
_symmetry.space_group_name_H-M   'P 1'
#
loop_
_entity.id
_entity.type
_entity.pdbx_description
1 polymer ?
#
loop_
_entity_poly.entity_id
_entity_poly.type
_entity_poly.pdbx_seq_one_letter_code
_entity_poly.pdbx_strand_id
1 'polypeptide(L)'
;VKKKTKKEKGPEKIIKKMVEGISELIDESNAGIEEISSIGIGAAGQIDRKNGIIIGAPNLDCYDLNIKQHIESEFALPVFVGNDVEIATIGEMKFGAAKACDDFVCIFVGTGVGSAIVKAGRIIRGATGTAGEIGHVIVDLNGRPCACGAHGCLEAYASRSAIEKRIEGALKKGRHSVILDYLERGKSITSSMIQKSIERDDELVIQCVTEASEYLSGGIASIINFINPKLVVLGGGLIEAVDYFYQKTIKKARAKSLPVPAAKIEFKKAALGDYSGVIGAAFLEENGVC
;
A
#
# COMPACT_ATOMS: atom_id res chain seq x y z
N VAL A 1 2.43 15.94 -12.38
CA VAL A 1 1.23 16.58 -11.78
C VAL A 1 0.81 15.87 -10.50
N LYS A 2 0.60 16.58 -9.38
CA LYS A 2 0.12 16.01 -8.10
C LYS A 2 -1.11 16.82 -7.62
N LYS A 3 -2.28 16.16 -7.58
CA LYS A 3 -3.54 16.81 -7.15
C LYS A 3 -4.08 16.14 -5.88
N LYS A 4 -4.51 16.94 -4.88
CA LYS A 4 -5.12 16.42 -3.66
C LYS A 4 -6.54 15.93 -3.93
N THR A 5 -6.82 14.67 -3.62
CA THR A 5 -8.17 14.11 -3.59
C THR A 5 -8.83 14.45 -2.26
N LYS A 6 -10.02 15.09 -2.29
CA LYS A 6 -10.81 15.39 -1.09
C LYS A 6 -12.02 14.44 -1.06
N LYS A 7 -12.07 13.57 -0.07
CA LYS A 7 -13.12 12.57 0.17
C LYS A 7 -14.54 13.16 0.16
N GLU A 8 -14.69 14.36 0.70
CA GLU A 8 -15.98 15.05 0.90
C GLU A 8 -16.67 15.53 -0.38
N LYS A 9 -16.10 15.25 -1.56
CA LYS A 9 -16.55 15.86 -2.82
C LYS A 9 -17.22 14.90 -3.81
N GLY A 10 -17.32 13.61 -3.45
CA GLY A 10 -17.98 12.58 -4.25
C GLY A 10 -17.19 12.08 -5.47
N PRO A 11 -17.62 10.97 -6.09
CA PRO A 11 -16.93 10.29 -7.18
C PRO A 11 -16.76 11.14 -8.44
N GLU A 12 -17.75 11.97 -8.80
CA GLU A 12 -17.69 12.85 -9.97
C GLU A 12 -16.51 13.82 -9.95
N LYS A 13 -16.16 14.34 -8.76
CA LYS A 13 -15.00 15.24 -8.61
C LYS A 13 -13.68 14.49 -8.66
N ILE A 14 -13.67 13.22 -8.32
CA ILE A 14 -12.49 12.37 -8.50
C ILE A 14 -12.24 12.21 -9.99
N ILE A 15 -13.25 11.82 -10.76
CA ILE A 15 -13.17 11.69 -12.23
C ILE A 15 -12.71 13.01 -12.85
N LYS A 16 -13.36 14.13 -12.51
CA LYS A 16 -12.97 15.44 -13.04
C LYS A 16 -11.50 15.76 -12.82
N LYS A 17 -10.98 15.49 -11.61
CA LYS A 17 -9.55 15.69 -11.30
C LYS A 17 -8.62 14.73 -12.03
N MET A 18 -9.07 13.52 -12.29
CA MET A 18 -8.31 12.58 -13.10
C MET A 18 -8.21 13.08 -14.53
N VAL A 19 -9.32 13.49 -15.14
CA VAL A 19 -9.36 14.09 -16.48
C VAL A 19 -8.42 15.30 -16.55
N GLU A 20 -8.58 16.28 -15.64
CA GLU A 20 -7.70 17.46 -15.55
C GLU A 20 -6.22 17.09 -15.40
N GLY A 21 -5.90 16.05 -14.59
CA GLY A 21 -4.53 15.61 -14.39
C GLY A 21 -3.94 14.90 -15.61
N ILE A 22 -4.74 14.10 -16.32
CA ILE A 22 -4.33 13.43 -17.56
C ILE A 22 -4.09 14.47 -18.66
N SER A 23 -5.02 15.41 -18.85
CA SER A 23 -4.86 16.49 -19.84
C SER A 23 -3.58 17.30 -19.59
N GLU A 24 -3.33 17.71 -18.33
CA GLU A 24 -2.09 18.42 -17.97
C GLU A 24 -0.83 17.59 -18.29
N LEU A 25 -0.86 16.27 -18.04
CA LEU A 25 0.28 15.40 -18.35
C LEU A 25 0.53 15.27 -19.85
N ILE A 26 -0.53 15.20 -20.65
CA ILE A 26 -0.43 15.17 -22.12
C ILE A 26 0.18 16.50 -22.61
N ASP A 27 -0.32 17.64 -22.13
CA ASP A 27 0.17 18.97 -22.49
C ASP A 27 1.65 19.15 -22.09
N GLU A 28 2.04 18.73 -20.86
CA GLU A 28 3.42 18.82 -20.37
C GLU A 28 4.39 17.89 -21.10
N SER A 29 3.91 16.77 -21.64
CA SER A 29 4.76 15.80 -22.33
C SER A 29 5.24 16.27 -23.72
N ASN A 30 4.58 17.27 -24.31
CA ASN A 30 4.72 17.70 -25.70
C ASN A 30 4.46 16.56 -26.72
N ALA A 31 3.83 15.44 -26.30
CA ALA A 31 3.44 14.36 -27.18
C ALA A 31 2.02 14.61 -27.72
N GLY A 32 1.78 14.29 -28.97
CA GLY A 32 0.42 14.24 -29.51
C GLY A 32 -0.38 13.08 -28.88
N ILE A 33 -1.70 13.23 -28.77
CA ILE A 33 -2.54 12.15 -28.21
C ILE A 33 -2.43 10.86 -29.04
N GLU A 34 -2.11 10.97 -30.31
CA GLU A 34 -1.86 9.86 -31.23
C GLU A 34 -0.59 9.07 -30.93
N GLU A 35 0.32 9.61 -30.15
CA GLU A 35 1.54 8.94 -29.68
C GLU A 35 1.29 8.13 -28.39
N ILE A 36 0.12 8.27 -27.78
CA ILE A 36 -0.24 7.60 -26.53
C ILE A 36 -1.01 6.31 -26.84
N SER A 37 -0.47 5.16 -26.44
CA SER A 37 -1.09 3.87 -26.70
C SER A 37 -2.26 3.56 -25.75
N SER A 38 -2.13 3.94 -24.47
CA SER A 38 -3.12 3.62 -23.43
C SER A 38 -2.96 4.48 -22.19
N ILE A 39 -3.97 4.44 -21.31
CA ILE A 39 -3.95 5.09 -20.00
C ILE A 39 -4.04 4.02 -18.91
N GLY A 40 -3.02 3.94 -18.05
CA GLY A 40 -3.00 3.06 -16.88
C GLY A 40 -3.42 3.81 -15.61
N ILE A 41 -4.31 3.22 -14.81
CA ILE A 41 -4.85 3.83 -13.60
C ILE A 41 -4.72 2.89 -12.41
N GLY A 42 -4.09 3.38 -11.32
CA GLY A 42 -4.07 2.74 -10.02
C GLY A 42 -5.14 3.31 -9.10
N ALA A 43 -6.00 2.45 -8.57
CA ALA A 43 -7.02 2.87 -7.62
C ALA A 43 -6.99 2.02 -6.34
N ALA A 44 -7.21 2.67 -5.20
CA ALA A 44 -7.37 1.96 -3.94
C ALA A 44 -8.69 1.18 -3.92
N GLY A 45 -8.72 0.04 -3.23
CA GLY A 45 -9.92 -0.77 -3.03
C GLY A 45 -10.02 -1.98 -3.94
N GLN A 46 -11.22 -2.56 -3.98
CA GLN A 46 -11.52 -3.72 -4.83
C GLN A 46 -11.88 -3.27 -6.24
N ILE A 47 -11.20 -3.83 -7.24
CA ILE A 47 -11.31 -3.43 -8.64
C ILE A 47 -11.80 -4.59 -9.51
N ASP A 48 -12.88 -4.39 -10.23
CA ASP A 48 -13.20 -5.19 -11.42
C ASP A 48 -12.32 -4.71 -12.57
N ARG A 49 -11.20 -5.38 -12.79
CA ARG A 49 -10.20 -4.98 -13.80
C ARG A 49 -10.74 -5.10 -15.22
N LYS A 50 -11.56 -6.11 -15.48
CA LYS A 50 -12.13 -6.37 -16.82
C LYS A 50 -12.98 -5.19 -17.28
N ASN A 51 -13.83 -4.70 -16.39
CA ASN A 51 -14.74 -3.61 -16.68
C ASN A 51 -14.21 -2.24 -16.23
N GLY A 52 -13.06 -2.20 -15.51
CA GLY A 52 -12.46 -0.96 -15.01
C GLY A 52 -13.31 -0.24 -13.95
N ILE A 53 -13.99 -1.03 -13.08
CA ILE A 53 -14.91 -0.53 -12.08
C ILE A 53 -14.27 -0.62 -10.69
N ILE A 54 -14.28 0.46 -9.92
CA ILE A 54 -14.06 0.39 -8.48
C ILE A 54 -15.34 -0.18 -7.85
N ILE A 55 -15.29 -1.45 -7.43
CA ILE A 55 -16.41 -2.12 -6.74
C ILE A 55 -16.61 -1.46 -5.36
N GLY A 56 -15.53 -1.20 -4.64
CA GLY A 56 -15.57 -0.55 -3.35
C GLY A 56 -14.22 -0.01 -2.91
N ALA A 57 -14.19 1.28 -2.56
CA ALA A 57 -13.04 1.98 -2.01
C ALA A 57 -13.49 2.83 -0.80
N PRO A 58 -13.62 2.25 0.41
CA PRO A 58 -14.11 2.95 1.60
C PRO A 58 -13.29 4.20 1.95
N ASN A 59 -11.99 4.16 1.66
CA ASN A 59 -11.08 5.29 1.90
C ASN A 59 -11.38 6.50 1.01
N LEU A 60 -12.01 6.28 -0.14
CA LEU A 60 -12.38 7.31 -1.11
C LEU A 60 -13.88 7.61 -1.10
N ASP A 61 -14.66 6.86 -0.32
CA ASP A 61 -16.13 6.87 -0.35
C ASP A 61 -16.67 6.67 -1.77
N CYS A 62 -16.09 5.70 -2.47
CA CYS A 62 -16.43 5.36 -3.84
C CYS A 62 -16.91 3.91 -3.93
N TYR A 63 -18.05 3.71 -4.58
CA TYR A 63 -18.66 2.41 -4.84
C TYR A 63 -19.21 2.38 -6.26
N ASP A 64 -19.07 1.24 -6.92
CA ASP A 64 -19.57 0.98 -8.28
C ASP A 64 -19.21 2.06 -9.32
N LEU A 65 -18.00 2.64 -9.19
CA LEU A 65 -17.53 3.71 -10.07
C LEU A 65 -16.80 3.14 -11.30
N ASN A 66 -17.39 3.28 -12.49
CA ASN A 66 -16.77 2.87 -13.74
C ASN A 66 -15.77 3.93 -14.24
N ILE A 67 -14.52 3.87 -13.72
CA ILE A 67 -13.45 4.79 -14.12
C ILE A 67 -13.11 4.61 -15.60
N LYS A 68 -13.01 3.36 -16.06
CA LYS A 68 -12.64 3.04 -17.44
C LYS A 68 -13.54 3.75 -18.43
N GLN A 69 -14.85 3.59 -18.31
CA GLN A 69 -15.82 4.20 -19.21
C GLN A 69 -15.71 5.73 -19.24
N HIS A 70 -15.55 6.36 -18.08
CA HIS A 70 -15.44 7.82 -18.01
C HIS A 70 -14.19 8.34 -18.71
N ILE A 71 -13.05 7.70 -18.48
CA ILE A 71 -11.77 8.16 -19.06
C ILE A 71 -11.68 7.80 -20.55
N GLU A 72 -12.16 6.62 -20.98
CA GLU A 72 -12.24 6.24 -22.40
C GLU A 72 -13.13 7.18 -23.19
N SER A 73 -14.26 7.63 -22.62
CA SER A 73 -15.16 8.58 -23.29
C SER A 73 -14.56 9.97 -23.47
N GLU A 74 -13.63 10.37 -22.61
CA GLU A 74 -12.97 11.69 -22.68
C GLU A 74 -11.78 11.70 -23.63
N PHE A 75 -10.95 10.65 -23.60
CA PHE A 75 -9.67 10.65 -24.33
C PHE A 75 -9.66 9.77 -25.57
N ALA A 76 -10.67 8.92 -25.80
CA ALA A 76 -10.74 7.94 -26.86
C ALA A 76 -9.52 6.99 -26.92
N LEU A 77 -8.90 6.69 -25.78
CA LEU A 77 -7.76 5.79 -25.63
C LEU A 77 -8.14 4.58 -24.76
N PRO A 78 -7.52 3.41 -24.98
CA PRO A 78 -7.69 2.25 -24.11
C PRO A 78 -7.32 2.57 -22.67
N VAL A 79 -8.15 2.14 -21.69
CA VAL A 79 -7.92 2.39 -20.27
C VAL A 79 -7.82 1.08 -19.50
N PHE A 80 -6.76 0.94 -18.72
CA PHE A 80 -6.50 -0.20 -17.83
C PHE A 80 -6.54 0.26 -16.36
N VAL A 81 -7.32 -0.42 -15.54
CA VAL A 81 -7.50 -0.07 -14.13
C VAL A 81 -7.05 -1.25 -13.25
N GLY A 82 -6.20 -0.99 -12.27
CA GLY A 82 -5.75 -2.00 -11.32
C GLY A 82 -5.73 -1.48 -9.88
N ASN A 83 -5.51 -2.40 -8.93
CA ASN A 83 -5.34 -2.02 -7.53
C ASN A 83 -4.00 -1.28 -7.33
N ASP A 84 -3.96 -0.28 -6.45
CA ASP A 84 -2.80 0.57 -6.20
C ASP A 84 -1.54 -0.20 -5.74
N VAL A 85 -1.71 -1.21 -4.87
CA VAL A 85 -0.60 -2.05 -4.40
C VAL A 85 -0.11 -3.01 -5.49
N GLU A 86 -1.03 -3.58 -6.27
CA GLU A 86 -0.69 -4.42 -7.41
C GLU A 86 0.16 -3.64 -8.42
N ILE A 87 -0.28 -2.43 -8.74
CA ILE A 87 0.42 -1.54 -9.67
C ILE A 87 1.81 -1.15 -9.14
N ALA A 88 1.90 -0.77 -7.87
CA ALA A 88 3.19 -0.48 -7.26
C ALA A 88 4.13 -1.69 -7.31
N THR A 89 3.58 -2.91 -7.17
CA THR A 89 4.33 -4.16 -7.31
C THR A 89 4.83 -4.37 -8.74
N ILE A 90 4.05 -4.02 -9.76
CA ILE A 90 4.48 -4.04 -11.17
C ILE A 90 5.67 -3.08 -11.37
N GLY A 91 5.59 -1.87 -10.81
CA GLY A 91 6.69 -0.91 -10.85
C GLY A 91 7.98 -1.48 -10.26
N GLU A 92 7.90 -2.02 -9.05
CA GLU A 92 9.05 -2.64 -8.37
C GLU A 92 9.59 -3.88 -9.11
N MET A 93 8.75 -4.63 -9.79
CA MET A 93 9.13 -5.76 -10.64
C MET A 93 9.89 -5.32 -11.89
N LYS A 94 9.46 -4.26 -12.53
CA LYS A 94 10.05 -3.77 -13.79
C LYS A 94 11.32 -2.96 -13.56
N PHE A 95 11.35 -2.05 -12.60
CA PHE A 95 12.41 -1.05 -12.45
C PHE A 95 12.93 -0.90 -11.01
N GLY A 96 12.31 -1.55 -10.04
CA GLY A 96 12.64 -1.36 -8.64
C GLY A 96 13.37 -2.53 -7.98
N ALA A 97 13.08 -2.74 -6.71
CA ALA A 97 13.77 -3.69 -5.83
C ALA A 97 13.65 -5.16 -6.26
N ALA A 98 12.61 -5.51 -7.02
CA ALA A 98 12.33 -6.87 -7.50
C ALA A 98 12.69 -7.12 -8.97
N LYS A 99 13.36 -6.20 -9.65
CA LYS A 99 13.68 -6.27 -11.10
C LYS A 99 14.32 -7.59 -11.55
N ALA A 100 15.08 -8.26 -10.70
CA ALA A 100 15.75 -9.53 -11.01
C ALA A 100 15.09 -10.75 -10.34
N CYS A 101 13.86 -10.61 -9.84
CA CYS A 101 13.19 -11.65 -9.08
C CYS A 101 11.78 -11.91 -9.63
N ASP A 102 11.50 -13.18 -9.90
CA ASP A 102 10.21 -13.66 -10.43
C ASP A 102 9.30 -14.31 -9.38
N ASP A 103 9.82 -14.52 -8.15
CA ASP A 103 9.12 -15.11 -7.02
C ASP A 103 9.26 -14.23 -5.79
N PHE A 104 8.36 -13.31 -5.56
CA PHE A 104 8.45 -12.36 -4.46
C PHE A 104 7.06 -11.90 -3.95
N VAL A 105 7.07 -11.24 -2.82
CA VAL A 105 5.90 -10.57 -2.26
C VAL A 105 6.25 -9.12 -1.99
N CYS A 106 5.43 -8.18 -2.49
CA CYS A 106 5.47 -6.79 -2.06
C CYS A 106 4.47 -6.58 -0.93
N ILE A 107 4.88 -5.81 0.09
CA ILE A 107 4.02 -5.39 1.20
C ILE A 107 4.23 -3.89 1.39
N PHE A 108 3.15 -3.12 1.23
CA PHE A 108 3.17 -1.68 1.43
C PHE A 108 2.45 -1.32 2.72
N VAL A 109 3.16 -0.63 3.61
CA VAL A 109 2.65 -0.21 4.92
C VAL A 109 2.55 1.31 4.97
N GLY A 110 1.32 1.77 4.94
CA GLY A 110 0.95 3.18 5.00
C GLY A 110 -0.23 3.38 5.95
N THR A 111 -1.26 4.08 5.51
CA THR A 111 -2.54 4.22 6.23
C THR A 111 -3.14 2.85 6.54
N GLY A 112 -3.03 1.92 5.59
CA GLY A 112 -3.37 0.50 5.73
C GLY A 112 -2.14 -0.40 5.51
N VAL A 113 -2.40 -1.71 5.30
CA VAL A 113 -1.42 -2.72 4.93
C VAL A 113 -1.94 -3.48 3.72
N GLY A 114 -1.32 -3.25 2.56
CA GLY A 114 -1.64 -3.97 1.33
C GLY A 114 -0.48 -4.83 0.86
N SER A 115 -0.75 -5.85 0.05
CA SER A 115 0.30 -6.65 -0.57
C SER A 115 -0.11 -7.24 -1.91
N ALA A 116 0.89 -7.65 -2.68
CA ALA A 116 0.71 -8.44 -3.89
C ALA A 116 1.76 -9.53 -3.96
N ILE A 117 1.36 -10.69 -4.48
CA ILE A 117 2.19 -11.89 -4.60
C ILE A 117 2.54 -12.08 -6.07
N VAL A 118 3.83 -12.22 -6.35
CA VAL A 118 4.35 -12.54 -7.69
C VAL A 118 4.95 -13.95 -7.69
N LYS A 119 4.51 -14.76 -8.62
CA LYS A 119 5.01 -16.11 -8.85
C LYS A 119 5.30 -16.32 -10.32
N ALA A 120 6.52 -16.80 -10.64
CA ALA A 120 6.98 -16.96 -12.02
C ALA A 120 6.78 -15.69 -12.88
N GLY A 121 7.08 -14.51 -12.31
CA GLY A 121 6.94 -13.21 -12.97
C GLY A 121 5.51 -12.73 -13.18
N ARG A 122 4.49 -13.39 -12.61
CA ARG A 122 3.07 -13.03 -12.73
C ARG A 122 2.45 -12.75 -11.38
N ILE A 123 1.61 -11.73 -11.31
CA ILE A 123 0.84 -11.43 -10.10
C ILE A 123 -0.22 -12.52 -9.90
N ILE A 124 -0.26 -13.07 -8.69
CA ILE A 124 -1.31 -14.00 -8.27
C ILE A 124 -2.54 -13.18 -7.88
N ARG A 125 -3.61 -13.34 -8.65
CA ARG A 125 -4.87 -12.62 -8.45
C ARG A 125 -5.96 -13.45 -7.77
N GLY A 126 -5.84 -14.77 -7.77
CA GLY A 126 -6.88 -15.66 -7.26
C GLY A 126 -8.13 -15.68 -8.14
N ALA A 127 -9.15 -16.40 -7.67
CA ALA A 127 -10.39 -16.61 -8.44
C ALA A 127 -11.23 -15.34 -8.65
N THR A 128 -11.18 -14.40 -7.70
CA THR A 128 -11.96 -13.16 -7.71
C THR A 128 -11.13 -11.92 -8.01
N GLY A 129 -9.84 -12.08 -8.25
CA GLY A 129 -8.93 -10.97 -8.50
C GLY A 129 -8.45 -10.23 -7.25
N THR A 130 -8.69 -10.76 -6.05
CA THR A 130 -8.39 -10.10 -4.75
C THR A 130 -7.40 -10.86 -3.89
N ALA A 131 -6.56 -11.73 -4.47
CA ALA A 131 -5.53 -12.42 -3.70
C ALA A 131 -4.44 -11.46 -3.23
N GLY A 132 -3.80 -11.81 -2.13
CA GLY A 132 -2.71 -11.01 -1.58
C GLY A 132 -3.11 -10.05 -0.46
N GLU A 133 -4.33 -10.10 0.03
CA GLU A 133 -4.85 -9.21 1.08
C GLU A 133 -4.30 -9.56 2.48
N ILE A 134 -2.96 -9.48 2.66
CA ILE A 134 -2.31 -9.82 3.95
C ILE A 134 -2.80 -8.93 5.09
N GLY A 135 -3.14 -7.68 4.81
CA GLY A 135 -3.66 -6.75 5.82
C GLY A 135 -4.91 -7.26 6.53
N HIS A 136 -5.67 -8.16 5.87
CA HIS A 136 -6.91 -8.72 6.38
C HIS A 136 -6.77 -10.16 6.90
N VAL A 137 -5.55 -10.71 6.93
CA VAL A 137 -5.29 -11.97 7.65
C VAL A 137 -5.49 -11.75 9.15
N ILE A 138 -6.28 -12.63 9.78
CA ILE A 138 -6.57 -12.57 11.22
C ILE A 138 -5.34 -13.04 12.00
N VAL A 139 -4.75 -12.14 12.77
CA VAL A 139 -3.57 -12.39 13.62
C VAL A 139 -3.93 -12.45 15.11
N ASP A 140 -5.17 -12.10 15.45
CA ASP A 140 -5.71 -12.16 16.82
C ASP A 140 -7.22 -12.41 16.75
N LEU A 141 -7.67 -13.62 17.11
CA LEU A 141 -9.07 -14.05 16.94
C LEU A 141 -10.10 -13.15 17.64
N ASN A 142 -9.77 -12.60 18.80
CA ASN A 142 -10.63 -11.72 19.58
C ASN A 142 -10.10 -10.28 19.59
N GLY A 143 -9.39 -9.91 18.53
CA GLY A 143 -8.59 -8.70 18.48
C GLY A 143 -9.36 -7.43 18.09
N ARG A 144 -8.59 -6.41 17.72
CA ARG A 144 -9.08 -5.07 17.41
C ARG A 144 -10.03 -5.08 16.20
N PRO A 145 -11.07 -4.21 16.20
CA PRO A 145 -11.90 -4.04 15.01
C PRO A 145 -11.09 -3.48 13.85
N CYS A 146 -11.34 -4.02 12.66
CA CYS A 146 -10.77 -3.57 11.39
C CYS A 146 -11.80 -2.77 10.58
N ALA A 147 -11.33 -1.86 9.74
CA ALA A 147 -12.19 -1.09 8.85
C ALA A 147 -12.96 -1.95 7.82
N CYS A 148 -12.51 -3.18 7.55
CA CYS A 148 -13.20 -4.13 6.69
C CYS A 148 -14.43 -4.79 7.34
N GLY A 149 -14.74 -4.50 8.61
CA GLY A 149 -15.82 -5.09 9.38
C GLY A 149 -15.46 -6.33 10.20
N ALA A 150 -14.29 -6.94 9.96
CA ALA A 150 -13.79 -8.07 10.75
C ALA A 150 -13.02 -7.60 12.00
N HIS A 151 -12.63 -8.55 12.85
CA HIS A 151 -11.77 -8.31 14.01
C HIS A 151 -10.44 -9.04 13.86
N GLY A 152 -9.38 -8.46 14.43
CA GLY A 152 -8.07 -9.09 14.51
C GLY A 152 -7.22 -9.10 13.26
N CYS A 153 -7.62 -8.36 12.23
CA CYS A 153 -6.82 -8.21 11.01
C CYS A 153 -5.44 -7.60 11.28
N LEU A 154 -4.42 -8.06 10.58
CA LEU A 154 -3.04 -7.54 10.68
C LEU A 154 -2.98 -6.01 10.55
N GLU A 155 -3.74 -5.43 9.64
CA GLU A 155 -3.81 -3.98 9.43
C GLU A 155 -4.20 -3.21 10.69
N ALA A 156 -5.12 -3.76 11.51
CA ALA A 156 -5.56 -3.14 12.75
C ALA A 156 -4.46 -3.05 13.84
N TYR A 157 -3.30 -3.65 13.58
CA TYR A 157 -2.13 -3.65 14.49
C TYR A 157 -0.91 -3.02 13.86
N ALA A 158 -0.68 -3.24 12.58
CA ALA A 158 0.59 -2.97 11.91
C ALA A 158 0.60 -1.71 11.01
N SER A 159 -0.57 -1.17 10.67
CA SER A 159 -0.65 0.04 9.84
C SER A 159 -0.24 1.31 10.61
N ARG A 160 0.09 2.39 9.87
CA ARG A 160 0.32 3.71 10.48
C ARG A 160 -0.92 4.19 11.25
N SER A 161 -2.11 3.97 10.70
CA SER A 161 -3.37 4.34 11.39
C SER A 161 -3.58 3.56 12.69
N ALA A 162 -3.12 2.32 12.76
CA ALA A 162 -3.17 1.53 13.99
C ALA A 162 -2.21 2.09 15.05
N ILE A 163 -0.98 2.46 14.66
CA ILE A 163 -0.01 3.12 15.54
C ILE A 163 -0.55 4.45 16.04
N GLU A 164 -1.09 5.28 15.15
CA GLU A 164 -1.71 6.57 15.47
C GLU A 164 -2.80 6.43 16.53
N LYS A 165 -3.80 5.57 16.29
CA LYS A 165 -4.89 5.29 17.25
C LYS A 165 -4.36 4.84 18.62
N ARG A 166 -3.29 4.07 18.62
CA ARG A 166 -2.68 3.58 19.85
C ARG A 166 -1.99 4.68 20.64
N ILE A 167 -1.24 5.54 19.96
CA ILE A 167 -0.59 6.71 20.57
C ILE A 167 -1.67 7.64 21.12
N GLU A 168 -2.68 8.01 20.32
CA GLU A 168 -3.78 8.87 20.74
C GLU A 168 -4.54 8.31 21.96
N GLY A 169 -4.80 7.00 21.96
CA GLY A 169 -5.44 6.32 23.09
C GLY A 169 -4.61 6.37 24.37
N ALA A 170 -3.29 6.31 24.26
CA ALA A 170 -2.39 6.43 25.42
C ALA A 170 -2.29 7.87 25.93
N LEU A 171 -2.23 8.86 25.00
CA LEU A 171 -2.25 10.29 25.35
C LEU A 171 -3.55 10.67 26.09
N LYS A 172 -4.71 10.19 25.63
CA LYS A 172 -6.01 10.39 26.30
C LYS A 172 -6.05 9.80 27.70
N LYS A 173 -5.22 8.79 28.00
CA LYS A 173 -5.05 8.19 29.34
C LYS A 173 -3.97 8.89 30.18
N GLY A 174 -3.49 10.05 29.75
CA GLY A 174 -2.51 10.86 30.48
C GLY A 174 -1.05 10.45 30.32
N ARG A 175 -0.73 9.56 29.34
CA ARG A 175 0.69 9.27 29.04
C ARG A 175 1.34 10.47 28.35
N HIS A 176 2.60 10.75 28.72
CA HIS A 176 3.40 11.78 28.06
C HIS A 176 4.06 11.25 26.79
N SER A 177 4.24 12.13 25.81
CA SER A 177 4.97 11.86 24.60
C SER A 177 5.44 13.16 23.95
N VAL A 178 6.66 13.17 23.44
CA VAL A 178 7.21 14.32 22.69
C VAL A 178 6.54 14.50 21.32
N ILE A 179 5.75 13.51 20.88
CA ILE A 179 4.99 13.63 19.62
C ILE A 179 4.04 14.81 19.63
N LEU A 180 3.60 15.25 20.82
CA LEU A 180 2.75 16.43 20.99
C LEU A 180 3.43 17.72 20.54
N ASP A 181 4.77 17.79 20.57
CA ASP A 181 5.55 18.95 20.10
C ASP A 181 5.39 19.15 18.57
N TYR A 182 5.06 18.08 17.87
CA TYR A 182 4.90 18.07 16.41
C TYR A 182 3.43 18.07 15.96
N LEU A 183 2.50 17.78 16.89
CA LEU A 183 1.10 17.59 16.55
C LEU A 183 0.35 18.93 16.55
N GLU A 184 0.05 19.44 15.36
CA GLU A 184 -0.83 20.58 15.20
C GLU A 184 -2.30 20.19 15.45
N ARG A 185 -3.11 21.10 16.03
CA ARG A 185 -4.54 20.86 16.28
C ARG A 185 -5.27 20.41 15.02
N GLY A 186 -5.98 19.28 15.12
CA GLY A 186 -6.79 18.72 14.01
C GLY A 186 -6.00 18.03 12.91
N LYS A 187 -4.69 17.81 13.08
CA LYS A 187 -3.87 17.02 12.15
C LYS A 187 -3.60 15.63 12.70
N SER A 188 -3.53 14.66 11.78
CA SER A 188 -3.17 13.28 12.08
C SER A 188 -1.68 13.12 12.33
N ILE A 189 -1.30 12.10 13.11
CA ILE A 189 0.08 11.69 13.32
C ILE A 189 0.65 11.15 12.00
N THR A 190 1.78 11.69 11.57
CA THR A 190 2.47 11.28 10.34
C THR A 190 3.64 10.34 10.63
N SER A 191 4.10 9.58 9.62
CA SER A 191 5.29 8.74 9.74
C SER A 191 6.54 9.55 10.12
N SER A 192 6.66 10.78 9.62
CA SER A 192 7.77 11.69 9.98
C SER A 192 7.73 12.11 11.46
N MET A 193 6.55 12.36 12.03
CA MET A 193 6.40 12.66 13.46
C MET A 193 6.81 11.45 14.31
N ILE A 194 6.42 10.24 13.90
CA ILE A 194 6.80 8.99 14.55
C ILE A 194 8.34 8.85 14.58
N GLN A 195 8.99 9.06 13.41
CA GLN A 195 10.45 8.98 13.31
C GLN A 195 11.14 9.99 14.22
N LYS A 196 10.73 11.27 14.18
CA LYS A 196 11.29 12.32 15.04
C LYS A 196 11.11 12.04 16.54
N SER A 197 10.02 11.40 16.92
CA SER A 197 9.77 11.01 18.30
C SER A 197 10.70 9.86 18.73
N ILE A 198 10.95 8.89 17.85
CA ILE A 198 11.90 7.80 18.10
C ILE A 198 13.33 8.35 18.25
N GLU A 199 13.74 9.33 17.43
CA GLU A 199 15.05 9.99 17.52
C GLU A 199 15.26 10.76 18.83
N ARG A 200 14.17 11.07 19.56
CA ARG A 200 14.17 11.68 20.88
C ARG A 200 13.89 10.68 22.00
N ASP A 201 14.05 9.39 21.74
CA ASP A 201 13.85 8.29 22.70
C ASP A 201 12.46 8.28 23.35
N ASP A 202 11.40 8.65 22.61
CA ASP A 202 10.02 8.64 23.11
C ASP A 202 9.56 7.20 23.39
N GLU A 203 9.49 6.85 24.67
CA GLU A 203 9.13 5.49 25.10
C GLU A 203 7.74 5.06 24.63
N LEU A 204 6.75 5.97 24.61
CA LEU A 204 5.40 5.65 24.17
C LEU A 204 5.38 5.29 22.69
N VAL A 205 6.03 6.12 21.86
CA VAL A 205 6.07 5.91 20.40
C VAL A 205 6.88 4.66 20.08
N ILE A 206 8.05 4.46 20.72
CA ILE A 206 8.87 3.25 20.56
C ILE A 206 8.07 2.00 20.93
N GLN A 207 7.31 2.02 22.03
CA GLN A 207 6.46 0.89 22.44
C GLN A 207 5.39 0.59 21.36
N CYS A 208 4.68 1.60 20.88
CA CYS A 208 3.64 1.43 19.88
C CYS A 208 4.19 0.89 18.55
N VAL A 209 5.33 1.41 18.09
CA VAL A 209 6.00 0.96 16.86
C VAL A 209 6.58 -0.44 17.02
N THR A 210 7.12 -0.77 18.19
CA THR A 210 7.62 -2.12 18.49
C THR A 210 6.49 -3.15 18.44
N GLU A 211 5.34 -2.86 19.04
CA GLU A 211 4.17 -3.72 18.97
C GLU A 211 3.69 -3.92 17.53
N ALA A 212 3.57 -2.83 16.75
CA ALA A 212 3.18 -2.92 15.34
C ALA A 212 4.17 -3.79 14.53
N SER A 213 5.48 -3.68 14.80
CA SER A 213 6.51 -4.51 14.17
C SER A 213 6.39 -6.00 14.55
N GLU A 214 5.91 -6.32 15.76
CA GLU A 214 5.65 -7.71 16.18
C GLU A 214 4.55 -8.34 15.34
N TYR A 215 3.44 -7.63 15.16
CA TYR A 215 2.32 -8.13 14.35
C TYR A 215 2.70 -8.23 12.87
N LEU A 216 3.34 -7.20 12.30
CA LEU A 216 3.78 -7.23 10.90
C LEU A 216 4.76 -8.38 10.66
N SER A 217 5.71 -8.59 11.57
CA SER A 217 6.67 -9.68 11.46
C SER A 217 6.00 -11.06 11.52
N GLY A 218 4.93 -11.22 12.30
CA GLY A 218 4.13 -12.45 12.35
C GLY A 218 3.42 -12.71 11.02
N GLY A 219 2.77 -11.69 10.46
CA GLY A 219 2.14 -11.79 9.14
C GLY A 219 3.14 -12.13 8.03
N ILE A 220 4.31 -11.48 8.03
CA ILE A 220 5.39 -11.77 7.06
C ILE A 220 5.92 -13.20 7.23
N ALA A 221 6.14 -13.65 8.46
CA ALA A 221 6.58 -15.02 8.71
C ALA A 221 5.57 -16.06 8.21
N SER A 222 4.28 -15.78 8.37
CA SER A 222 3.21 -16.62 7.81
C SER A 222 3.28 -16.69 6.30
N ILE A 223 3.51 -15.58 5.60
CA ILE A 223 3.73 -15.55 4.15
C ILE A 223 4.99 -16.35 3.78
N ILE A 224 6.10 -16.13 4.47
CA ILE A 224 7.35 -16.85 4.19
C ILE A 224 7.14 -18.37 4.31
N ASN A 225 6.44 -18.80 5.35
CA ASN A 225 6.18 -20.21 5.57
C ASN A 225 5.16 -20.82 4.58
N PHE A 226 4.20 -20.02 4.10
CA PHE A 226 3.09 -20.50 3.27
C PHE A 226 3.38 -20.38 1.77
N ILE A 227 3.96 -19.25 1.33
CA ILE A 227 4.24 -18.97 -0.09
C ILE A 227 5.68 -19.37 -0.46
N ASN A 228 6.61 -19.28 0.51
CA ASN A 228 8.04 -19.52 0.34
C ASN A 228 8.65 -18.68 -0.82
N PRO A 229 8.52 -17.35 -0.78
CA PRO A 229 9.06 -16.48 -1.81
C PRO A 229 10.59 -16.37 -1.71
N LYS A 230 11.25 -15.94 -2.78
CA LYS A 230 12.70 -15.63 -2.77
C LYS A 230 12.98 -14.28 -2.08
N LEU A 231 12.05 -13.32 -2.22
CA LEU A 231 12.23 -11.95 -1.77
C LEU A 231 10.92 -11.41 -1.17
N VAL A 232 11.04 -10.64 -0.09
CA VAL A 232 9.97 -9.76 0.40
C VAL A 232 10.41 -8.31 0.21
N VAL A 233 9.67 -7.56 -0.60
CA VAL A 233 9.85 -6.12 -0.78
C VAL A 233 8.91 -5.40 0.19
N LEU A 234 9.44 -4.52 1.01
CA LEU A 234 8.69 -3.70 1.96
C LEU A 234 8.71 -2.24 1.52
N GLY A 235 7.55 -1.63 1.35
CA GLY A 235 7.41 -0.24 0.93
C GLY A 235 6.33 0.51 1.70
N GLY A 236 6.03 1.71 1.24
CA GLY A 236 5.04 2.61 1.82
C GLY A 236 5.60 3.52 2.89
N GLY A 237 4.90 4.62 3.11
CA GLY A 237 5.42 5.76 3.88
C GLY A 237 5.81 5.49 5.33
N LEU A 238 5.33 4.38 5.94
CA LEU A 238 5.81 3.99 7.27
C LEU A 238 7.16 3.27 7.20
N ILE A 239 7.35 2.38 6.24
CA ILE A 239 8.62 1.66 6.00
C ILE A 239 9.73 2.62 5.58
N GLU A 240 9.40 3.57 4.71
CA GLU A 240 10.36 4.55 4.19
C GLU A 240 10.84 5.52 5.26
N ALA A 241 9.91 6.03 6.06
CA ALA A 241 10.20 7.06 7.05
C ALA A 241 10.75 6.54 8.37
N VAL A 242 10.42 5.28 8.78
CA VAL A 242 10.73 4.76 10.11
C VAL A 242 11.63 3.52 10.00
N ASP A 243 12.95 3.75 9.91
CA ASP A 243 13.93 2.66 9.77
C ASP A 243 13.89 1.69 10.96
N TYR A 244 13.68 2.18 12.17
CA TYR A 244 13.48 1.35 13.36
C TYR A 244 12.36 0.30 13.16
N PHE A 245 11.22 0.69 12.57
CA PHE A 245 10.12 -0.21 12.27
C PHE A 245 10.52 -1.28 11.26
N TYR A 246 11.18 -0.87 10.16
CA TYR A 246 11.68 -1.77 9.13
C TYR A 246 12.64 -2.80 9.70
N GLN A 247 13.71 -2.36 10.39
CA GLN A 247 14.75 -3.26 10.91
C GLN A 247 14.19 -4.25 11.92
N LYS A 248 13.35 -3.78 12.85
CA LYS A 248 12.69 -4.66 13.81
C LYS A 248 11.80 -5.70 13.12
N THR A 249 11.04 -5.28 12.13
CA THR A 249 10.12 -6.16 11.39
C THR A 249 10.88 -7.27 10.69
N ILE A 250 11.90 -6.97 9.88
CA ILE A 250 12.63 -7.99 9.13
C ILE A 250 13.39 -8.97 10.04
N LYS A 251 14.04 -8.44 11.10
CA LYS A 251 14.73 -9.28 12.08
C LYS A 251 13.79 -10.30 12.73
N LYS A 252 12.61 -9.84 13.16
CA LYS A 252 11.61 -10.68 13.83
C LYS A 252 10.90 -11.62 12.86
N ALA A 253 10.60 -11.18 11.63
CA ALA A 253 10.01 -12.02 10.60
C ALA A 253 10.91 -13.23 10.30
N ARG A 254 12.21 -12.99 10.12
CA ARG A 254 13.19 -14.06 9.93
C ARG A 254 13.22 -15.04 11.12
N ALA A 255 13.23 -14.51 12.34
CA ALA A 255 13.28 -15.33 13.56
C ALA A 255 12.01 -16.15 13.81
N LYS A 256 10.85 -15.71 13.31
CA LYS A 256 9.55 -16.39 13.43
C LYS A 256 9.29 -17.38 12.29
N SER A 257 10.08 -17.32 11.21
CA SER A 257 9.93 -18.23 10.07
C SER A 257 10.61 -19.58 10.32
N LEU A 258 10.15 -20.61 9.62
CA LEU A 258 10.79 -21.93 9.65
C LEU A 258 12.26 -21.83 9.18
N PRO A 259 13.18 -22.66 9.72
CA PRO A 259 14.62 -22.49 9.49
C PRO A 259 15.03 -22.49 8.02
N VAL A 260 14.46 -23.36 7.18
CA VAL A 260 14.84 -23.49 5.77
C VAL A 260 14.48 -22.23 4.96
N PRO A 261 13.22 -21.74 4.95
CA PRO A 261 12.90 -20.49 4.27
C PRO A 261 13.57 -19.27 4.92
N ALA A 262 13.70 -19.21 6.25
CA ALA A 262 14.35 -18.12 6.96
C ALA A 262 15.82 -17.91 6.55
N ALA A 263 16.53 -19.00 6.24
CA ALA A 263 17.92 -18.93 5.82
C ALA A 263 18.11 -18.36 4.40
N LYS A 264 17.08 -18.44 3.55
CA LYS A 264 17.18 -18.07 2.12
C LYS A 264 16.42 -16.82 1.74
N ILE A 265 15.46 -16.38 2.56
CA ILE A 265 14.65 -15.21 2.26
C ILE A 265 15.47 -13.93 2.22
N GLU A 266 15.28 -13.14 1.18
CA GLU A 266 15.82 -11.80 1.09
C GLU A 266 14.77 -10.76 1.49
N PHE A 267 15.23 -9.63 2.05
CA PHE A 267 14.38 -8.47 2.35
C PHE A 267 14.98 -7.24 1.70
N LYS A 268 14.15 -6.47 0.99
CA LYS A 268 14.54 -5.18 0.42
C LYS A 268 13.48 -4.14 0.72
N LYS A 269 13.88 -2.88 0.84
CA LYS A 269 12.93 -1.75 0.76
C LYS A 269 12.54 -1.56 -0.70
N ALA A 270 11.30 -1.10 -0.93
CA ALA A 270 10.87 -0.62 -2.24
C ALA A 270 11.83 0.48 -2.73
N ALA A 271 12.17 0.46 -4.00
CA ALA A 271 13.21 1.35 -4.56
C ALA A 271 12.65 2.58 -5.25
N LEU A 272 11.38 2.55 -5.67
CA LEU A 272 10.77 3.61 -6.49
C LEU A 272 9.97 4.62 -5.67
N GLY A 273 9.75 4.38 -4.37
CA GLY A 273 9.00 5.27 -3.47
C GLY A 273 7.63 5.67 -4.04
N ASP A 274 7.32 6.97 -4.03
CA ASP A 274 6.06 7.52 -4.56
C ASP A 274 5.83 7.23 -6.07
N TYR A 275 6.88 6.86 -6.81
CA TYR A 275 6.79 6.57 -8.25
C TYR A 275 6.42 5.12 -8.57
N SER A 276 6.46 4.19 -7.62
CA SER A 276 6.14 2.77 -7.86
C SER A 276 4.78 2.62 -8.55
N GLY A 277 3.76 3.32 -8.04
CA GLY A 277 2.41 3.29 -8.61
C GLY A 277 2.33 3.88 -10.02
N VAL A 278 2.95 5.04 -10.25
CA VAL A 278 2.90 5.72 -11.56
C VAL A 278 3.61 4.89 -12.63
N ILE A 279 4.81 4.40 -12.32
CA ILE A 279 5.58 3.53 -13.22
C ILE A 279 4.82 2.24 -13.51
N GLY A 280 4.30 1.59 -12.47
CA GLY A 280 3.56 0.34 -12.64
C GLY A 280 2.25 0.50 -13.43
N ALA A 281 1.58 1.65 -13.31
CA ALA A 281 0.38 1.95 -14.09
C ALA A 281 0.68 1.97 -15.60
N ALA A 282 1.80 2.53 -16.02
CA ALA A 282 2.22 2.56 -17.42
C ALA A 282 2.46 1.16 -18.03
N PHE A 283 2.60 0.11 -17.19
CA PHE A 283 2.83 -1.27 -17.63
C PHE A 283 1.66 -2.22 -17.33
N LEU A 284 0.47 -1.69 -17.03
CA LEU A 284 -0.71 -2.53 -16.76
C LEU A 284 -1.12 -3.38 -17.95
N GLU A 285 -1.07 -2.85 -19.16
CA GLU A 285 -1.40 -3.54 -20.40
C GLU A 285 -0.56 -4.80 -20.59
N GLU A 286 0.77 -4.69 -20.43
CA GLU A 286 1.71 -5.80 -20.62
C GLU A 286 1.51 -6.95 -19.62
N ASN A 287 0.98 -6.66 -18.43
CA ASN A 287 0.82 -7.65 -17.35
C ASN A 287 -0.53 -8.40 -17.39
N GLY A 288 -1.25 -8.26 -18.48
CA GLY A 288 -2.48 -9.00 -18.78
C GLY A 288 -3.61 -8.64 -17.80
N VAL A 289 -4.52 -7.81 -18.25
CA VAL A 289 -5.79 -7.51 -17.54
C VAL A 289 -6.83 -8.62 -17.82
N CYS A 290 -6.39 -9.79 -18.27
CA CYS A 290 -7.26 -10.93 -18.55
C CYS A 290 -7.15 -11.97 -17.43
#